data_ed7cff7fe50d5a6340b851e0c7d5ab4c
#
_entry.id   ed7cff7fe50d5a6340b851e0c7d5ab4c
#
_cell.length_a   1.000
_cell.length_b   1.000
_cell.length_c   1.000
_cell.angle_alpha   90.00
_cell.angle_beta   90.00
_cell.angle_gamma   90.00
#
_symmetry.space_group_name_H-M   'P 1'
#
loop_
_entity.id
_entity.type
_entity.pdbx_description
1 polymer ?
#
loop_
_entity_poly.entity_id
_entity_poly.type
_entity_poly.pdbx_seq_one_letter_code
_entity_poly.pdbx_strand_id
1 'polypeptide(L)'
;MNANPASAASVAPALESTASRAPERARAVVTTLETFDVYRVSIDACRACAPIAPALSANLRDQLLRASSSAVLNTAEGFGSASRGVKRRHYEIARGSAMECVAILDLAVALGLQGDVASARALFTRAAMMLSRLEARFR
;
A
#
# COMPACT_ATOMS: atom_id res chain seq x y z
N MET A 1 -13.35 -33.41 71.62
CA MET A 1 -12.85 -32.05 71.91
C MET A 1 -12.34 -31.50 70.60
N ASN A 2 -13.10 -30.66 69.97
CA ASN A 2 -12.77 -29.32 69.53
C ASN A 2 -11.58 -29.24 68.57
N ALA A 3 -11.61 -28.63 67.47
CA ALA A 3 -12.48 -27.65 66.89
C ALA A 3 -12.13 -27.56 65.37
N ASN A 4 -13.12 -27.27 64.59
CA ASN A 4 -12.98 -26.67 63.27
C ASN A 4 -12.42 -25.23 63.41
N PRO A 5 -11.63 -24.70 62.46
CA PRO A 5 -12.27 -23.68 61.69
C PRO A 5 -11.81 -23.57 60.21
N ALA A 6 -12.82 -23.33 59.42
CA ALA A 6 -12.98 -22.22 58.45
C ALA A 6 -11.99 -22.10 57.30
N SER A 7 -12.41 -22.47 56.15
CA SER A 7 -12.80 -21.62 55.03
C SER A 7 -12.01 -20.31 54.84
N ALA A 8 -11.20 -20.26 53.85
CA ALA A 8 -10.91 -19.02 53.15
C ALA A 8 -10.84 -19.32 51.66
N ALA A 9 -11.95 -19.11 51.01
CA ALA A 9 -12.01 -19.00 49.56
C ALA A 9 -11.32 -17.71 49.15
N SER A 10 -10.15 -17.82 48.56
CA SER A 10 -9.50 -16.69 47.86
C SER A 10 -10.08 -16.58 46.47
N VAL A 11 -10.94 -15.62 46.33
CA VAL A 11 -11.47 -15.17 45.02
C VAL A 11 -10.34 -14.41 44.34
N ALA A 12 -9.75 -14.99 43.30
CA ALA A 12 -8.85 -14.26 42.43
C ALA A 12 -9.68 -13.24 41.59
N PRO A 13 -9.26 -11.97 41.47
CA PRO A 13 -9.93 -11.04 40.60
C PRO A 13 -9.67 -11.42 39.15
N ALA A 14 -10.75 -11.51 38.40
CA ALA A 14 -10.72 -11.64 36.94
C ALA A 14 -9.89 -10.48 36.36
N LEU A 15 -8.81 -10.80 35.67
CA LEU A 15 -8.11 -9.85 34.81
C LEU A 15 -9.04 -9.52 33.64
N GLU A 16 -9.74 -8.42 33.77
CA GLU A 16 -10.43 -7.79 32.64
C GLU A 16 -9.37 -7.43 31.61
N SER A 17 -9.39 -8.16 30.49
CA SER A 17 -8.67 -7.84 29.28
C SER A 17 -9.13 -6.47 28.79
N THR A 18 -8.37 -5.44 29.11
CA THR A 18 -8.46 -4.15 28.43
C THR A 18 -7.90 -4.34 27.02
N ALA A 19 -8.69 -4.96 26.15
CA ALA A 19 -8.46 -4.88 24.73
C ALA A 19 -8.51 -3.40 24.35
N SER A 20 -7.36 -2.80 24.18
CA SER A 20 -7.18 -1.43 23.71
C SER A 20 -7.96 -1.27 22.41
N ARG A 21 -9.10 -0.59 22.52
CA ARG A 21 -9.94 -0.23 21.38
C ARG A 21 -9.19 0.84 20.61
N ALA A 22 -8.47 0.44 19.55
CA ALA A 22 -7.90 1.40 18.62
C ALA A 22 -9.01 2.39 18.18
N PRO A 23 -8.71 3.69 18.13
CA PRO A 23 -9.75 4.67 17.87
C PRO A 23 -10.41 4.38 16.51
N GLU A 24 -11.74 4.40 16.50
CA GLU A 24 -12.61 4.07 15.34
C GLU A 24 -12.21 4.79 14.04
N ARG A 25 -11.64 6.01 14.17
CA ARG A 25 -11.09 6.78 13.03
C ARG A 25 -9.92 6.07 12.33
N ALA A 26 -9.04 5.41 13.05
CA ALA A 26 -7.93 4.67 12.45
C ALA A 26 -8.43 3.45 11.69
N ARG A 27 -9.45 2.75 12.19
CA ARG A 27 -10.11 1.63 11.50
C ARG A 27 -10.81 2.08 10.22
N ALA A 28 -11.54 3.21 10.26
CA ALA A 28 -12.23 3.75 9.10
C ALA A 28 -11.26 4.17 7.98
N VAL A 29 -10.11 4.77 8.31
CA VAL A 29 -9.09 5.18 7.33
C VAL A 29 -8.46 3.97 6.66
N VAL A 30 -8.10 2.93 7.40
CA VAL A 30 -7.52 1.69 6.84
C VAL A 30 -8.54 0.99 5.93
N THR A 31 -9.78 0.85 6.38
CA THR A 31 -10.86 0.26 5.58
C THR A 31 -11.10 1.03 4.28
N THR A 32 -10.97 2.35 4.31
CA THR A 32 -11.23 3.20 3.14
C THR A 32 -10.13 3.07 2.07
N LEU A 33 -8.85 3.02 2.44
CA LEU A 33 -7.75 2.76 1.49
C LEU A 33 -7.83 1.37 0.87
N GLU A 34 -8.18 0.37 1.66
CA GLU A 34 -8.37 -1.01 1.17
C GLU A 34 -9.50 -1.13 0.15
N THR A 35 -10.49 -0.25 0.16
CA THR A 35 -11.57 -0.20 -0.83
C THR A 35 -11.26 0.68 -2.04
N PHE A 36 -10.14 1.39 -2.04
CA PHE A 36 -9.73 2.26 -3.13
C PHE A 36 -8.98 1.48 -4.20
N ASP A 37 -9.67 1.12 -5.29
CA ASP A 37 -9.18 0.20 -6.31
C ASP A 37 -7.81 0.55 -6.90
N VAL A 38 -7.55 1.82 -7.21
CA VAL A 38 -6.25 2.22 -7.76
C VAL A 38 -5.12 2.02 -6.77
N TYR A 39 -5.38 2.22 -5.47
CA TYR A 39 -4.41 1.94 -4.42
C TYR A 39 -4.09 0.44 -4.36
N ARG A 40 -5.11 -0.42 -4.39
CA ARG A 40 -4.94 -1.88 -4.42
C ARG A 40 -4.13 -2.34 -5.63
N VAL A 41 -4.49 -1.84 -6.82
CA VAL A 41 -3.75 -2.15 -8.05
C VAL A 41 -2.29 -1.70 -7.96
N SER A 42 -2.01 -0.53 -7.36
CA SER A 42 -0.64 -0.05 -7.16
C SER A 42 0.15 -0.92 -6.19
N ILE A 43 -0.46 -1.39 -5.11
CA ILE A 43 0.14 -2.34 -4.17
C ILE A 43 0.43 -3.68 -4.86
N ASP A 44 -0.52 -4.21 -5.64
CA ASP A 44 -0.33 -5.46 -6.38
C ASP A 44 0.79 -5.34 -7.43
N ALA A 45 0.91 -4.18 -8.07
CA ALA A 45 2.03 -3.89 -8.98
C ALA A 45 3.38 -3.93 -8.27
N CYS A 46 3.48 -3.33 -7.07
CA CYS A 46 4.69 -3.40 -6.24
C CYS A 46 5.00 -4.85 -5.84
N ARG A 47 3.99 -5.61 -5.44
CA ARG A 47 4.15 -7.04 -5.08
C ARG A 47 4.65 -7.87 -6.26
N ALA A 48 4.16 -7.60 -7.47
CA ALA A 48 4.60 -8.27 -8.69
C ALA A 48 6.07 -7.96 -9.07
N CYS A 49 6.66 -6.87 -8.54
CA CYS A 49 8.07 -6.55 -8.73
C CYS A 49 9.00 -7.37 -7.82
N ALA A 50 8.52 -7.94 -6.71
CA ALA A 50 9.36 -8.62 -5.74
C ALA A 50 10.23 -9.75 -6.34
N PRO A 51 9.70 -10.65 -7.20
CA PRO A 51 10.51 -11.68 -7.83
C PRO A 51 11.47 -11.14 -8.91
N ILE A 52 11.22 -9.96 -9.46
CA ILE A 52 12.00 -9.34 -10.54
C ILE A 52 13.20 -8.57 -9.98
N ALA A 53 13.00 -7.91 -8.84
CA ALA A 53 13.96 -6.99 -8.24
C ALA A 53 15.38 -7.55 -8.07
N PRO A 54 15.59 -8.82 -7.64
CA PRO A 54 16.94 -9.38 -7.50
C PRO A 54 17.72 -9.50 -8.81
N ALA A 55 17.02 -9.62 -9.95
CA ALA A 55 17.64 -9.77 -11.27
C ALA A 55 17.99 -8.42 -11.92
N LEU A 56 17.49 -7.30 -11.38
CA LEU A 56 17.81 -5.95 -11.84
C LEU A 56 19.21 -5.53 -11.41
N SER A 57 19.87 -4.70 -12.22
CA SER A 57 21.05 -3.96 -11.75
C SER A 57 20.69 -3.09 -10.53
N ALA A 58 21.67 -2.80 -9.67
CA ALA A 58 21.44 -1.99 -8.46
C ALA A 58 20.74 -0.67 -8.79
N ASN A 59 21.19 0.02 -9.84
CA ASN A 59 20.59 1.29 -10.27
C ASN A 59 19.12 1.15 -10.68
N LEU A 60 18.77 0.18 -11.53
CA LEU A 60 17.38 -0.03 -11.96
C LEU A 60 16.49 -0.46 -10.82
N ARG A 61 17.00 -1.29 -9.91
CA ARG A 61 16.27 -1.70 -8.70
C ARG A 61 15.96 -0.51 -7.80
N ASP A 62 16.93 0.37 -7.55
CA ASP A 62 16.73 1.56 -6.73
C ASP A 62 15.74 2.54 -7.37
N GLN A 63 15.80 2.72 -8.68
CA GLN A 63 14.84 3.53 -9.43
C GLN A 63 13.43 2.93 -9.35
N LEU A 64 13.29 1.62 -9.57
CA LEU A 64 12.01 0.92 -9.47
C LEU A 64 11.40 1.05 -8.07
N LEU A 65 12.20 0.88 -7.02
CA LEU A 65 11.75 1.05 -5.64
C LEU A 65 11.24 2.47 -5.37
N ARG A 66 11.98 3.48 -5.80
CA ARG A 66 11.56 4.89 -5.63
C ARG A 66 10.29 5.20 -6.40
N ALA A 67 10.22 4.82 -7.68
CA ALA A 67 9.07 5.09 -8.53
C ALA A 67 7.82 4.33 -8.03
N SER A 68 7.93 3.07 -7.68
CA SER A 68 6.82 2.27 -7.19
C SER A 68 6.30 2.79 -5.84
N SER A 69 7.19 3.15 -4.91
CA SER A 69 6.82 3.79 -3.64
C SER A 69 6.11 5.13 -3.87
N SER A 70 6.64 5.95 -4.78
CA SER A 70 6.03 7.25 -5.14
C SER A 70 4.63 7.08 -5.72
N ALA A 71 4.41 6.09 -6.58
CA ALA A 71 3.10 5.80 -7.15
C ALA A 71 2.07 5.45 -6.05
N VAL A 72 2.43 4.59 -5.10
CA VAL A 72 1.54 4.19 -3.99
C VAL A 72 1.26 5.35 -3.03
N LEU A 73 2.32 6.03 -2.56
CA LEU A 73 2.19 7.07 -1.54
C LEU A 73 1.40 8.27 -2.07
N ASN A 74 1.69 8.74 -3.29
CA ASN A 74 0.93 9.83 -3.89
C ASN A 74 -0.53 9.44 -4.19
N THR A 75 -0.82 8.17 -4.51
CA THR A 75 -2.20 7.70 -4.63
C THR A 75 -2.94 7.83 -3.30
N ALA A 76 -2.31 7.45 -2.19
CA ALA A 76 -2.89 7.54 -0.85
C ALA A 76 -3.06 9.00 -0.39
N GLU A 77 -2.06 9.87 -0.63
CA GLU A 77 -2.12 11.29 -0.29
C GLU A 77 -3.22 12.03 -1.08
N GLY A 78 -3.33 11.74 -2.39
CA GLY A 78 -4.42 12.28 -3.20
C GLY A 78 -5.79 11.83 -2.70
N PHE A 79 -5.92 10.59 -2.25
CA PHE A 79 -7.16 10.07 -1.67
C PHE A 79 -7.51 10.81 -0.36
N GLY A 80 -6.55 10.99 0.54
CA GLY A 80 -6.75 11.62 1.84
C GLY A 80 -6.92 13.14 1.81
N SER A 81 -6.54 13.81 0.72
CA SER A 81 -6.63 15.27 0.62
C SER A 81 -8.09 15.76 0.49
N ALA A 82 -8.42 16.87 1.13
CA ALA A 82 -9.71 17.55 0.94
C ALA A 82 -9.74 18.48 -0.28
N SER A 83 -8.59 19.06 -0.66
CA SER A 83 -8.48 20.02 -1.76
C SER A 83 -8.47 19.32 -3.12
N ARG A 84 -9.33 19.78 -4.04
CA ARG A 84 -9.38 19.30 -5.43
C ARG A 84 -8.04 19.47 -6.16
N GLY A 85 -7.41 20.64 -6.03
CA GLY A 85 -6.13 20.93 -6.66
C GLY A 85 -4.99 20.04 -6.11
N VAL A 86 -4.97 19.81 -4.80
CA VAL A 86 -4.00 18.91 -4.16
C VAL A 86 -4.24 17.46 -4.59
N LYS A 87 -5.50 16.97 -4.62
CA LYS A 87 -5.85 15.67 -5.16
C LYS A 87 -5.30 15.47 -6.57
N ARG A 88 -5.61 16.43 -7.47
CA ARG A 88 -5.15 16.37 -8.87
C ARG A 88 -3.64 16.26 -8.95
N ARG A 89 -2.90 17.10 -8.21
CA ARG A 89 -1.44 17.11 -8.21
C ARG A 89 -0.87 15.76 -7.77
N HIS A 90 -1.38 15.16 -6.69
CA HIS A 90 -0.92 13.86 -6.22
C HIS A 90 -1.22 12.75 -7.22
N TYR A 91 -2.40 12.73 -7.84
CA TYR A 91 -2.71 11.73 -8.88
C TYR A 91 -1.86 11.89 -10.13
N GLU A 92 -1.49 13.12 -10.52
CA GLU A 92 -0.55 13.38 -11.60
C GLU A 92 0.85 12.83 -11.31
N ILE A 93 1.37 13.06 -10.09
CA ILE A 93 2.66 12.52 -9.66
C ILE A 93 2.61 10.99 -9.61
N ALA A 94 1.57 10.41 -9.01
CA ALA A 94 1.38 8.97 -8.92
C ALA A 94 1.35 8.31 -10.32
N ARG A 95 0.64 8.94 -11.28
CA ARG A 95 0.58 8.48 -12.68
C ARG A 95 1.94 8.50 -13.35
N GLY A 96 2.70 9.60 -13.20
CA GLY A 96 4.06 9.72 -13.72
C GLY A 96 4.97 8.63 -13.16
N SER A 97 4.90 8.39 -11.85
CA SER A 97 5.68 7.34 -11.16
C SER A 97 5.30 5.92 -11.62
N ALA A 98 4.02 5.65 -11.85
CA ALA A 98 3.58 4.36 -12.40
C ALA A 98 4.10 4.14 -13.83
N MET A 99 4.10 5.18 -14.66
CA MET A 99 4.69 5.12 -16.01
C MET A 99 6.20 4.98 -15.99
N GLU A 100 6.90 5.58 -15.03
CA GLU A 100 8.33 5.36 -14.81
C GLU A 100 8.62 3.89 -14.48
N CYS A 101 7.80 3.23 -13.65
CA CYS A 101 7.93 1.80 -13.39
C CYS A 101 7.79 0.98 -14.69
N VAL A 102 6.82 1.29 -15.54
CA VAL A 102 6.66 0.64 -16.85
C VAL A 102 7.95 0.79 -17.70
N ALA A 103 8.48 2.01 -17.78
CA ALA A 103 9.69 2.28 -18.55
C ALA A 103 10.91 1.55 -18.01
N ILE A 104 11.07 1.44 -16.68
CA ILE A 104 12.15 0.70 -16.04
C ILE A 104 12.05 -0.80 -16.38
N LEU A 105 10.85 -1.38 -16.34
CA LEU A 105 10.63 -2.78 -16.68
C LEU A 105 10.91 -3.04 -18.18
N ASP A 106 10.46 -2.17 -19.07
CA ASP A 106 10.73 -2.26 -20.50
C ASP A 106 12.25 -2.14 -20.79
N LEU A 107 12.93 -1.22 -20.11
CA LEU A 107 14.38 -1.04 -20.21
C LEU A 107 15.13 -2.28 -19.71
N ALA A 108 14.70 -2.85 -18.59
CA ALA A 108 15.31 -4.06 -18.05
C ALA A 108 15.26 -5.22 -19.05
N VAL A 109 14.11 -5.43 -19.70
CA VAL A 109 13.96 -6.44 -20.76
C VAL A 109 14.87 -6.14 -21.95
N ALA A 110 14.93 -4.89 -22.40
CA ALA A 110 15.79 -4.47 -23.50
C ALA A 110 17.30 -4.67 -23.20
N LEU A 111 17.69 -4.60 -21.93
CA LEU A 111 19.05 -4.86 -21.44
C LEU A 111 19.31 -6.35 -21.15
N GLY A 112 18.38 -7.24 -21.47
CA GLY A 112 18.58 -8.69 -21.39
C GLY A 112 18.12 -9.34 -20.09
N LEU A 113 17.27 -8.68 -19.28
CA LEU A 113 16.67 -9.32 -18.11
C LEU A 113 15.91 -10.58 -18.52
N GLN A 114 16.28 -11.69 -17.88
CA GLN A 114 15.54 -12.95 -18.00
C GLN A 114 14.52 -13.04 -16.85
N GLY A 115 13.24 -12.95 -17.17
CA GLY A 115 12.16 -13.04 -16.20
C GLY A 115 10.84 -12.50 -16.74
N ASP A 116 9.74 -12.90 -16.10
CA ASP A 116 8.41 -12.42 -16.47
C ASP A 116 8.12 -11.07 -15.82
N VAL A 117 8.23 -10.01 -16.60
CA VAL A 117 7.85 -8.65 -16.20
C VAL A 117 6.42 -8.28 -16.59
N ALA A 118 5.75 -9.13 -17.37
CA ALA A 118 4.46 -8.79 -18.00
C ALA A 118 3.39 -8.45 -16.97
N SER A 119 3.31 -9.20 -15.89
CA SER A 119 2.33 -8.98 -14.81
C SER A 119 2.54 -7.63 -14.12
N ALA A 120 3.77 -7.32 -13.68
CA ALA A 120 4.09 -6.05 -13.03
C ALA A 120 3.83 -4.87 -13.98
N ARG A 121 4.27 -4.99 -15.23
CA ARG A 121 4.07 -3.99 -16.27
C ARG A 121 2.59 -3.71 -16.53
N ALA A 122 1.77 -4.75 -16.66
CA ALA A 122 0.33 -4.61 -16.87
C ALA A 122 -0.37 -3.91 -15.71
N LEU A 123 0.01 -4.23 -14.47
CA LEU A 123 -0.54 -3.61 -13.27
C LEU A 123 -0.18 -2.14 -13.15
N PHE A 124 1.07 -1.74 -13.41
CA PHE A 124 1.45 -0.32 -13.42
C PHE A 124 0.75 0.45 -14.56
N THR A 125 0.63 -0.16 -15.74
CA THR A 125 -0.14 0.45 -16.83
C THR A 125 -1.61 0.67 -16.44
N ARG A 126 -2.23 -0.32 -15.82
CA ARG A 126 -3.60 -0.21 -15.30
C ARG A 126 -3.73 0.89 -14.25
N ALA A 127 -2.80 0.95 -13.28
CA ALA A 127 -2.77 2.00 -12.27
C ALA A 127 -2.67 3.38 -12.92
N ALA A 128 -1.76 3.58 -13.89
CA ALA A 128 -1.59 4.85 -14.61
C ALA A 128 -2.89 5.27 -15.34
N MET A 129 -3.58 4.33 -15.99
CA MET A 129 -4.87 4.61 -16.66
C MET A 129 -5.96 5.01 -15.65
N MET A 130 -6.04 4.36 -14.50
CA MET A 130 -7.00 4.70 -13.44
C MET A 130 -6.69 6.08 -12.86
N LEU A 131 -5.41 6.39 -12.61
CA LEU A 131 -4.95 7.70 -12.11
C LEU A 131 -5.24 8.83 -13.10
N SER A 132 -5.07 8.59 -14.40
CA SER A 132 -5.45 9.55 -15.44
C SER A 132 -6.93 9.93 -15.38
N ARG A 133 -7.81 8.95 -15.18
CA ARG A 133 -9.25 9.18 -15.01
C ARG A 133 -9.58 9.94 -13.73
N LEU A 134 -8.88 9.63 -12.64
CA LEU A 134 -9.04 10.35 -11.38
C LEU A 134 -8.56 11.80 -11.51
N GLU A 135 -7.39 12.02 -12.09
CA GLU A 135 -6.86 13.37 -12.35
C GLU A 135 -7.85 14.22 -13.14
N ALA A 136 -8.46 13.66 -14.20
CA ALA A 136 -9.43 14.34 -15.03
C ALA A 136 -10.68 14.81 -14.29
N ARG A 137 -11.11 14.09 -13.23
CA ARG A 137 -12.25 14.47 -12.38
C ARG A 137 -12.02 15.71 -11.53
N PHE A 138 -10.76 16.12 -11.35
CA PHE A 138 -10.37 17.24 -10.49
C PHE A 138 -9.78 18.43 -11.27
N ARG A 139 -9.89 18.41 -12.61
CA ARG A 139 -9.59 19.55 -13.50
C ARG A 139 -10.57 20.69 -13.33
#